data_7d1d14e88f3ba5ac42ff16db542d0bae
#
_entry.id   7d1d14e88f3ba5ac42ff16db542d0bae
#
_cell.length_a   1.000
_cell.length_b   1.000
_cell.length_c   1.000
_cell.angle_alpha   90.00
_cell.angle_beta   90.00
_cell.angle_gamma   90.00
#
_symmetry.space_group_name_H-M   'P 1'
#
loop_
_entity.id
_entity.type
_entity.pdbx_description
1 polymer ?
#
loop_
_entity_poly.entity_id
_entity_poly.type
_entity_poly.pdbx_seq_one_letter_code
_entity_poly.pdbx_strand_id
1 'polypeptide(L)'
;IIDFKKFKEIADACGAYLMVDMSHLAGLVAGGIYPSPFPYADIVTTTTHKTLRGPRSAMIFARKDTRELPKKIDKAVFPGMQGGPHLNQIAAVAVALKEAAAPAFKKYAAQVVKNAAAFADEFQKLGWRVVSGGTDSHLILIDTWMNGKGIGGKEASERLEREGIIVNKNTIPNDTRSPVDPSGIRLGTPAETTRGKKEKDFRAIARKIDKILQGI
;
A
#
# COMPACT_ATOMS: atom_id res chain seq x y z
N ILE A 1 -11.59 2.32 3.46
CA ILE A 1 -11.43 1.08 4.28
C ILE A 1 -12.24 -0.04 3.67
N ILE A 2 -11.66 -1.26 3.56
CA ILE A 2 -12.33 -2.45 3.01
C ILE A 2 -13.18 -3.10 4.11
N ASP A 3 -14.45 -3.41 3.80
CA ASP A 3 -15.33 -4.19 4.66
C ASP A 3 -15.16 -5.70 4.41
N PHE A 4 -14.20 -6.31 5.09
CA PHE A 4 -13.90 -7.74 4.95
C PHE A 4 -15.07 -8.64 5.39
N LYS A 5 -15.91 -8.18 6.34
CA LYS A 5 -17.09 -8.91 6.77
C LYS A 5 -18.08 -9.05 5.62
N LYS A 6 -18.36 -7.95 4.91
CA LYS A 6 -19.28 -7.97 3.78
C LYS A 6 -18.78 -8.85 2.64
N PHE A 7 -17.46 -8.82 2.35
CA PHE A 7 -16.86 -9.74 1.38
C PHE A 7 -17.01 -11.20 1.80
N LYS A 8 -16.88 -11.51 3.10
CA LYS A 8 -17.09 -12.88 3.59
C LYS A 8 -18.54 -13.34 3.43
N GLU A 9 -19.52 -12.50 3.76
CA GLU A 9 -20.94 -12.78 3.55
C GLU A 9 -21.24 -13.11 2.07
N ILE A 10 -20.66 -12.37 1.13
CA ILE A 10 -20.82 -12.61 -0.30
C ILE A 10 -20.15 -13.93 -0.71
N ALA A 11 -18.93 -14.19 -0.25
CA ALA A 11 -18.22 -15.43 -0.57
C ALA A 11 -18.97 -16.66 -0.05
N ASP A 12 -19.53 -16.59 1.16
CA ASP A 12 -20.32 -17.67 1.75
C ASP A 12 -21.63 -17.92 0.97
N ALA A 13 -22.27 -16.86 0.53
CA ALA A 13 -23.53 -16.97 -0.24
C ALA A 13 -23.35 -17.69 -1.59
N CYS A 14 -22.16 -17.66 -2.19
CA CYS A 14 -21.84 -18.39 -3.43
C CYS A 14 -20.93 -19.60 -3.22
N GLY A 15 -20.65 -20.00 -1.98
CA GLY A 15 -19.78 -21.16 -1.65
C GLY A 15 -18.32 -20.99 -2.05
N ALA A 16 -17.84 -19.76 -2.23
CA ALA A 16 -16.47 -19.44 -2.60
C ALA A 16 -15.56 -19.28 -1.37
N TYR A 17 -14.25 -19.46 -1.57
CA TYR A 17 -13.25 -19.02 -0.59
C TYR A 17 -13.05 -17.51 -0.69
N LEU A 18 -12.87 -16.86 0.45
CA LEU A 18 -12.39 -15.48 0.51
C LEU A 18 -10.87 -15.46 0.69
N MET A 19 -10.16 -15.01 -0.35
CA MET A 19 -8.73 -14.74 -0.28
C MET A 19 -8.51 -13.22 -0.23
N VAL A 20 -7.70 -12.77 0.72
CA VAL A 20 -7.33 -11.35 0.86
C VAL A 20 -5.82 -11.19 0.74
N ASP A 21 -5.39 -10.43 -0.25
CA ASP A 21 -4.01 -9.94 -0.31
C ASP A 21 -3.92 -8.58 0.40
N MET A 22 -3.26 -8.58 1.56
CA MET A 22 -3.03 -7.36 2.34
C MET A 22 -1.64 -6.76 2.15
N SER A 23 -0.92 -7.08 1.08
CA SER A 23 0.48 -6.73 0.88
C SER A 23 0.81 -5.25 1.13
N HIS A 24 -0.02 -4.34 0.66
CA HIS A 24 0.16 -2.92 0.91
C HIS A 24 -0.19 -2.50 2.35
N LEU A 25 -1.10 -3.21 2.99
CA LEU A 25 -1.70 -2.83 4.27
C LEU A 25 -1.12 -3.60 5.46
N ALA A 26 -0.27 -4.61 5.22
CA ALA A 26 0.21 -5.54 6.26
C ALA A 26 0.79 -4.83 7.48
N GLY A 27 1.60 -3.79 7.30
CA GLY A 27 2.15 -3.02 8.42
C GLY A 27 1.08 -2.22 9.17
N LEU A 28 0.04 -1.74 8.49
CA LEU A 28 -1.06 -1.02 9.15
C LEU A 28 -1.97 -1.97 9.92
N VAL A 29 -2.19 -3.18 9.39
CA VAL A 29 -2.92 -4.27 10.07
C VAL A 29 -2.13 -4.73 11.30
N ALA A 30 -0.83 -5.01 11.17
CA ALA A 30 0.05 -5.40 12.28
C ALA A 30 0.11 -4.32 13.37
N GLY A 31 0.12 -3.04 12.98
CA GLY A 31 0.05 -1.91 13.91
C GLY A 31 -1.32 -1.67 14.53
N GLY A 32 -2.36 -2.41 14.13
CA GLY A 32 -3.74 -2.24 14.62
C GLY A 32 -4.39 -0.94 14.17
N ILE A 33 -3.94 -0.36 13.05
CA ILE A 33 -4.44 0.91 12.52
C ILE A 33 -5.41 0.71 11.34
N TYR A 34 -5.37 -0.46 10.71
CA TYR A 34 -6.29 -0.85 9.64
C TYR A 34 -7.02 -2.15 10.04
N PRO A 35 -8.29 -2.35 9.62
CA PRO A 35 -9.03 -3.57 9.92
C PRO A 35 -8.29 -4.82 9.50
N SER A 36 -8.36 -5.85 10.33
CA SER A 36 -7.72 -7.14 10.07
C SER A 36 -8.60 -8.02 9.17
N PRO A 37 -8.08 -8.63 8.11
CA PRO A 37 -8.81 -9.60 7.30
C PRO A 37 -8.90 -10.98 7.97
N PHE A 38 -8.04 -11.29 8.95
CA PHE A 38 -7.92 -12.62 9.54
C PHE A 38 -9.20 -13.21 10.13
N PRO A 39 -10.12 -12.44 10.75
CA PRO A 39 -11.38 -12.99 11.23
C PRO A 39 -12.30 -13.50 10.12
N TYR A 40 -12.14 -13.02 8.91
CA TYR A 40 -13.07 -13.23 7.79
C TYR A 40 -12.50 -14.08 6.65
N ALA A 41 -11.23 -13.88 6.29
CA ALA A 41 -10.62 -14.55 5.15
C ALA A 41 -10.30 -16.03 5.42
N ASP A 42 -10.46 -16.86 4.39
CA ASP A 42 -10.01 -18.26 4.40
C ASP A 42 -8.51 -18.35 4.12
N ILE A 43 -8.02 -17.44 3.27
CA ILE A 43 -6.60 -17.28 2.94
C ILE A 43 -6.23 -15.80 3.04
N VAL A 44 -5.10 -15.50 3.66
CA VAL A 44 -4.49 -14.16 3.64
C VAL A 44 -3.10 -14.27 3.06
N THR A 45 -2.79 -13.44 2.06
CA THR A 45 -1.44 -13.30 1.52
C THR A 45 -0.87 -11.94 1.81
N THR A 46 0.43 -11.85 1.92
CA THR A 46 1.13 -10.57 2.06
C THR A 46 2.58 -10.64 1.63
N THR A 47 3.07 -9.56 1.06
CA THR A 47 4.50 -9.30 0.97
C THR A 47 5.03 -8.74 2.28
N THR A 48 6.32 -8.91 2.54
CA THR A 48 6.95 -8.43 3.78
C THR A 48 7.70 -7.10 3.62
N HIS A 49 7.94 -6.65 2.40
CA HIS A 49 8.83 -5.51 2.07
C HIS A 49 8.14 -4.16 1.83
N LYS A 50 6.82 -4.06 2.09
CA LYS A 50 6.07 -2.79 1.97
C LYS A 50 5.91 -2.12 3.34
N THR A 51 4.69 -1.84 3.78
CA THR A 51 4.43 -1.20 5.08
C THR A 51 4.94 -2.00 6.28
N LEU A 52 5.15 -3.31 6.12
CA LEU A 52 5.72 -4.17 7.15
C LEU A 52 7.25 -3.96 7.36
N ARG A 53 7.93 -3.30 6.42
CA ARG A 53 9.37 -2.95 6.46
C ARG A 53 10.35 -4.13 6.53
N GLY A 54 9.94 -5.30 6.05
CA GLY A 54 10.78 -6.49 6.01
C GLY A 54 11.56 -6.65 4.69
N PRO A 55 12.22 -7.79 4.51
CA PRO A 55 12.93 -8.14 3.28
C PRO A 55 11.94 -8.46 2.15
N ARG A 56 12.45 -8.60 0.92
CA ARG A 56 11.64 -9.09 -0.21
C ARG A 56 11.31 -10.56 -0.03
N SER A 57 10.15 -10.80 0.54
CA SER A 57 9.56 -12.12 0.75
C SER A 57 8.04 -12.00 0.83
N ALA A 58 7.37 -13.13 1.05
CA ALA A 58 5.93 -13.18 1.22
C ALA A 58 5.54 -14.21 2.28
N MET A 59 4.31 -14.09 2.78
CA MET A 59 3.70 -15.06 3.69
C MET A 59 2.29 -15.40 3.20
N ILE A 60 1.90 -16.66 3.38
CA ILE A 60 0.56 -17.15 3.14
C ILE A 60 0.02 -17.71 4.45
N PHE A 61 -1.14 -17.27 4.84
CA PHE A 61 -1.87 -17.75 6.01
C PHE A 61 -3.14 -18.44 5.54
N ALA A 62 -3.43 -19.61 6.07
CA ALA A 62 -4.64 -20.37 5.78
C ALA A 62 -5.35 -20.76 7.05
N ARG A 63 -6.69 -20.76 7.05
CA ARG A 63 -7.50 -21.29 8.14
C ARG A 63 -7.28 -22.79 8.28
N LYS A 64 -7.17 -23.27 9.52
CA LYS A 64 -6.93 -24.69 9.80
C LYS A 64 -8.13 -25.60 9.52
N ASP A 65 -9.31 -25.04 9.54
CA ASP A 65 -10.59 -25.77 9.49
C ASP A 65 -11.19 -25.88 8.06
N THR A 66 -10.52 -25.33 7.05
CA THR A 66 -11.08 -25.26 5.71
C THR A 66 -10.53 -26.34 4.78
N ARG A 67 -11.30 -27.45 4.61
CA ARG A 67 -11.21 -28.40 3.46
C ARG A 67 -9.77 -28.77 3.06
N GLU A 68 -8.90 -29.07 4.03
CA GLU A 68 -7.47 -29.39 3.81
C GLU A 68 -6.66 -28.28 3.09
N LEU A 69 -7.17 -27.05 3.09
CA LEU A 69 -6.58 -25.91 2.40
C LEU A 69 -5.11 -25.67 2.76
N PRO A 70 -4.68 -25.73 4.04
CA PRO A 70 -3.26 -25.58 4.38
C PRO A 70 -2.37 -26.58 3.66
N LYS A 71 -2.72 -27.88 3.65
CA LYS A 71 -1.94 -28.92 2.96
C LYS A 71 -1.87 -28.72 1.46
N LYS A 72 -2.97 -28.25 0.84
CA LYS A 72 -3.02 -27.97 -0.59
C LYS A 72 -2.12 -26.78 -0.93
N ILE A 73 -2.11 -25.74 -0.10
CA ILE A 73 -1.23 -24.57 -0.26
C ILE A 73 0.23 -24.97 -0.10
N ASP A 74 0.59 -25.72 0.95
CA ASP A 74 1.95 -26.19 1.17
C ASP A 74 2.47 -26.97 -0.05
N LYS A 75 1.67 -27.91 -0.57
CA LYS A 75 2.03 -28.68 -1.77
C LYS A 75 2.14 -27.82 -3.03
N ALA A 76 1.28 -26.81 -3.17
CA ALA A 76 1.33 -25.90 -4.31
C ALA A 76 2.56 -25.00 -4.25
N VAL A 77 2.97 -24.56 -3.07
CA VAL A 77 4.18 -23.77 -2.86
C VAL A 77 5.42 -24.63 -3.05
N PHE A 78 5.53 -25.74 -2.34
CA PHE A 78 6.66 -26.66 -2.44
C PHE A 78 6.16 -28.12 -2.55
N PRO A 79 6.56 -28.87 -3.57
CA PRO A 79 7.49 -28.50 -4.65
C PRO A 79 6.81 -27.88 -5.89
N GLY A 80 5.53 -27.46 -5.79
CA GLY A 80 4.75 -27.04 -6.96
C GLY A 80 5.30 -25.83 -7.69
N MET A 81 5.65 -24.77 -6.97
CA MET A 81 6.10 -23.48 -7.54
C MET A 81 7.53 -23.11 -7.14
N GLN A 82 8.00 -23.56 -5.98
CA GLN A 82 9.27 -23.16 -5.36
C GLN A 82 10.15 -24.37 -5.05
N GLY A 83 11.44 -24.13 -4.87
CA GLY A 83 12.46 -25.09 -4.45
C GLY A 83 13.08 -24.70 -3.10
N GLY A 84 14.41 -24.88 -2.97
CA GLY A 84 15.15 -24.59 -1.76
C GLY A 84 15.02 -23.13 -1.33
N PRO A 85 14.68 -22.87 -0.05
CA PRO A 85 14.42 -21.51 0.45
C PRO A 85 15.71 -20.74 0.70
N HIS A 86 15.64 -19.41 0.55
CA HIS A 86 16.69 -18.49 0.97
C HIS A 86 16.59 -18.25 2.48
N LEU A 87 17.37 -18.96 3.30
CA LEU A 87 17.31 -18.91 4.77
C LEU A 87 17.62 -17.53 5.34
N ASN A 88 18.49 -16.75 4.71
CA ASN A 88 18.76 -15.36 5.08
C ASN A 88 17.49 -14.49 4.97
N GLN A 89 16.66 -14.71 3.96
CA GLN A 89 15.39 -14.01 3.80
C GLN A 89 14.39 -14.41 4.91
N ILE A 90 14.32 -15.71 5.22
CA ILE A 90 13.45 -16.20 6.31
C ILE A 90 13.87 -15.61 7.64
N ALA A 91 15.18 -15.60 7.96
CA ALA A 91 15.70 -14.98 9.17
C ALA A 91 15.36 -13.47 9.24
N ALA A 92 15.51 -12.75 8.13
CA ALA A 92 15.17 -11.34 8.05
C ALA A 92 13.66 -11.08 8.22
N VAL A 93 12.79 -11.98 7.72
CA VAL A 93 11.33 -11.93 7.97
C VAL A 93 11.05 -12.06 9.46
N ALA A 94 11.70 -13.00 10.16
CA ALA A 94 11.50 -13.20 11.60
C ALA A 94 11.89 -11.93 12.40
N VAL A 95 12.99 -11.27 12.04
CA VAL A 95 13.37 -9.98 12.64
C VAL A 95 12.33 -8.91 12.38
N ALA A 96 11.86 -8.77 11.15
CA ALA A 96 10.85 -7.78 10.79
C ALA A 96 9.52 -8.01 11.55
N LEU A 97 9.11 -9.25 11.73
CA LEU A 97 7.90 -9.59 12.50
C LEU A 97 8.08 -9.27 13.99
N LYS A 98 9.26 -9.53 14.55
CA LYS A 98 9.59 -9.15 15.94
C LYS A 98 9.52 -7.63 16.13
N GLU A 99 10.06 -6.86 15.18
CA GLU A 99 9.95 -5.39 15.20
C GLU A 99 8.50 -4.92 15.07
N ALA A 100 7.72 -5.55 14.17
CA ALA A 100 6.31 -5.22 13.95
C ALA A 100 5.42 -5.53 15.17
N ALA A 101 5.79 -6.47 16.01
CA ALA A 101 5.11 -6.77 17.27
C ALA A 101 5.40 -5.74 18.39
N ALA A 102 6.40 -4.88 18.23
CA ALA A 102 6.78 -3.92 19.26
C ALA A 102 5.83 -2.71 19.31
N PRO A 103 5.59 -2.10 20.50
CA PRO A 103 4.75 -0.90 20.63
C PRO A 103 5.20 0.28 19.77
N ALA A 104 6.50 0.38 19.49
CA ALA A 104 7.06 1.40 18.62
C ALA A 104 6.52 1.30 17.18
N PHE A 105 6.26 0.08 16.69
CA PHE A 105 5.73 -0.13 15.36
C PHE A 105 4.29 0.37 15.24
N LYS A 106 3.46 0.19 16.27
CA LYS A 106 2.11 0.76 16.32
C LYS A 106 2.14 2.29 16.20
N LYS A 107 3.07 2.96 16.90
CA LYS A 107 3.27 4.41 16.80
C LYS A 107 3.68 4.82 15.38
N TYR A 108 4.58 4.06 14.77
CA TYR A 108 5.00 4.26 13.38
C TYR A 108 3.81 4.12 12.41
N ALA A 109 3.05 3.03 12.50
CA ALA A 109 1.89 2.80 11.62
C ALA A 109 0.84 3.92 11.73
N ALA A 110 0.56 4.38 12.95
CA ALA A 110 -0.32 5.52 13.17
C ALA A 110 0.22 6.81 12.54
N GLN A 111 1.54 7.05 12.65
CA GLN A 111 2.16 8.23 12.04
C GLN A 111 2.14 8.17 10.51
N VAL A 112 2.29 7.00 9.91
CA VAL A 112 2.19 6.80 8.46
C VAL A 112 0.84 7.30 7.94
N VAL A 113 -0.25 6.91 8.58
CA VAL A 113 -1.61 7.32 8.18
C VAL A 113 -1.85 8.80 8.41
N LYS A 114 -1.40 9.36 9.55
CA LYS A 114 -1.49 10.81 9.82
C LYS A 114 -0.74 11.63 8.78
N ASN A 115 0.44 11.18 8.39
CA ASN A 115 1.24 11.83 7.36
C ASN A 115 0.53 11.77 6.00
N ALA A 116 -0.08 10.64 5.65
CA ALA A 116 -0.82 10.48 4.40
C ALA A 116 -2.04 11.39 4.36
N ALA A 117 -2.81 11.47 5.45
CA ALA A 117 -3.95 12.37 5.54
C ALA A 117 -3.52 13.84 5.38
N ALA A 118 -2.47 14.27 6.09
CA ALA A 118 -1.94 15.64 5.98
C ALA A 118 -1.40 15.95 4.57
N PHE A 119 -0.82 14.96 3.91
CA PHE A 119 -0.32 15.07 2.56
C PHE A 119 -1.45 15.25 1.55
N ALA A 120 -2.50 14.41 1.64
CA ALA A 120 -3.70 14.50 0.81
C ALA A 120 -4.43 15.84 0.98
N ASP A 121 -4.61 16.29 2.23
CA ASP A 121 -5.24 17.55 2.59
C ASP A 121 -4.50 18.76 1.98
N GLU A 122 -3.16 18.75 2.01
CA GLU A 122 -2.37 19.83 1.43
C GLU A 122 -2.50 19.86 -0.11
N PHE A 123 -2.49 18.71 -0.79
CA PHE A 123 -2.73 18.68 -2.23
C PHE A 123 -4.12 19.21 -2.62
N GLN A 124 -5.14 18.89 -1.84
CA GLN A 124 -6.48 19.46 -2.08
C GLN A 124 -6.50 20.99 -1.93
N LYS A 125 -5.82 21.53 -0.91
CA LYS A 125 -5.68 23.00 -0.72
C LYS A 125 -4.96 23.67 -1.86
N LEU A 126 -4.01 22.97 -2.49
CA LEU A 126 -3.28 23.42 -3.68
C LEU A 126 -4.08 23.27 -4.98
N GLY A 127 -5.31 22.76 -4.91
CA GLY A 127 -6.21 22.63 -6.07
C GLY A 127 -6.07 21.29 -6.82
N TRP A 128 -5.27 20.34 -6.33
CA TRP A 128 -5.14 19.03 -6.95
C TRP A 128 -6.32 18.13 -6.63
N ARG A 129 -6.75 17.35 -7.62
CA ARG A 129 -7.74 16.30 -7.41
C ARG A 129 -7.08 15.10 -6.76
N VAL A 130 -7.32 14.93 -5.47
CA VAL A 130 -6.99 13.68 -4.76
C VAL A 130 -8.10 12.68 -4.99
N VAL A 131 -7.78 11.52 -5.57
CA VAL A 131 -8.76 10.46 -5.83
C VAL A 131 -9.38 10.01 -4.50
N SER A 132 -10.68 9.76 -4.48
CA SER A 132 -11.49 9.45 -3.28
C SER A 132 -11.57 10.57 -2.24
N GLY A 133 -11.13 11.78 -2.55
CA GLY A 133 -11.20 12.92 -1.63
C GLY A 133 -10.29 12.81 -0.40
N GLY A 134 -9.27 11.93 -0.44
CA GLY A 134 -8.35 11.73 0.68
C GLY A 134 -7.84 10.30 0.78
N THR A 135 -7.40 9.89 1.98
CA THR A 135 -6.92 8.53 2.22
C THR A 135 -7.11 8.08 3.67
N ASP A 136 -7.44 6.80 3.84
CA ASP A 136 -7.47 6.08 5.13
C ASP A 136 -6.25 5.16 5.29
N SER A 137 -5.27 5.24 4.38
CA SER A 137 -4.11 4.35 4.33
C SER A 137 -2.80 5.13 4.24
N HIS A 138 -1.77 4.51 3.70
CA HIS A 138 -0.44 5.07 3.49
C HIS A 138 -0.23 5.63 2.09
N LEU A 139 -1.19 5.45 1.19
CA LEU A 139 -1.10 5.84 -0.22
C LEU A 139 -2.08 6.96 -0.54
N ILE A 140 -1.67 7.86 -1.42
CA ILE A 140 -2.53 8.82 -2.07
C ILE A 140 -2.36 8.71 -3.59
N LEU A 141 -3.45 8.93 -4.30
CA LEU A 141 -3.49 8.96 -5.75
C LEU A 141 -3.96 10.34 -6.20
N ILE A 142 -3.17 10.99 -7.03
CA ILE A 142 -3.42 12.34 -7.50
C ILE A 142 -3.62 12.31 -9.01
N ASP A 143 -4.70 12.91 -9.47
CA ASP A 143 -4.94 13.17 -10.87
C ASP A 143 -4.11 14.38 -11.30
N THR A 144 -3.09 14.14 -12.13
CA THR A 144 -2.22 15.18 -12.67
C THR A 144 -2.65 15.64 -14.06
N TRP A 145 -3.51 14.88 -14.74
CA TRP A 145 -4.04 15.22 -16.05
C TRP A 145 -5.14 16.27 -16.01
N MET A 146 -5.98 16.26 -14.96
CA MET A 146 -6.99 17.28 -14.73
C MET A 146 -7.91 17.55 -15.92
N ASN A 147 -8.34 16.48 -16.61
CA ASN A 147 -9.15 16.56 -17.84
C ASN A 147 -8.48 17.36 -18.98
N GLY A 148 -7.19 17.22 -19.16
CA GLY A 148 -6.41 17.88 -20.21
C GLY A 148 -5.86 19.26 -19.83
N LYS A 149 -6.10 19.71 -18.60
CA LYS A 149 -5.58 21.00 -18.11
C LYS A 149 -4.20 20.88 -17.43
N GLY A 150 -3.76 19.65 -17.16
CA GLY A 150 -2.50 19.35 -16.50
C GLY A 150 -1.56 18.52 -17.40
N ILE A 151 -0.71 17.73 -16.76
CA ILE A 151 0.29 16.88 -17.42
C ILE A 151 0.01 15.40 -17.16
N GLY A 152 0.43 14.52 -18.10
CA GLY A 152 0.29 13.07 -17.91
C GLY A 152 1.12 12.56 -16.75
N GLY A 153 0.70 11.43 -16.17
CA GLY A 153 1.39 10.84 -15.02
C GLY A 153 2.83 10.41 -15.32
N LYS A 154 3.14 10.07 -16.58
CA LYS A 154 4.51 9.78 -17.02
C LYS A 154 5.38 11.03 -16.90
N GLU A 155 4.98 12.11 -17.52
CA GLU A 155 5.70 13.38 -17.47
C GLU A 155 5.82 13.89 -16.03
N ALA A 156 4.74 13.83 -15.25
CA ALA A 156 4.75 14.21 -13.84
C ALA A 156 5.79 13.41 -13.04
N SER A 157 5.83 12.09 -13.22
CA SER A 157 6.81 11.24 -12.51
C SER A 157 8.26 11.54 -12.92
N GLU A 158 8.50 11.78 -14.21
CA GLU A 158 9.84 12.12 -14.75
C GLU A 158 10.33 13.50 -14.26
N ARG A 159 9.44 14.51 -14.20
CA ARG A 159 9.80 15.82 -13.63
C ARG A 159 10.18 15.73 -12.16
N LEU A 160 9.41 14.99 -11.38
CA LEU A 160 9.66 14.78 -9.97
C LEU A 160 10.95 13.98 -9.70
N GLU A 161 11.23 12.96 -10.52
CA GLU A 161 12.44 12.15 -10.40
C GLU A 161 13.72 12.98 -10.62
N ARG A 162 13.72 13.92 -11.59
CA ARG A 162 14.85 14.85 -11.80
C ARG A 162 15.14 15.72 -10.57
N GLU A 163 14.12 15.98 -9.75
CA GLU A 163 14.22 16.73 -8.50
C GLU A 163 14.40 15.83 -7.26
N GLY A 164 14.69 14.54 -7.47
CA GLY A 164 14.94 13.56 -6.44
C GLY A 164 13.69 13.06 -5.70
N ILE A 165 12.49 13.26 -6.27
CA ILE A 165 11.22 12.79 -5.72
C ILE A 165 10.72 11.63 -6.58
N ILE A 166 10.89 10.39 -6.08
CA ILE A 166 10.52 9.18 -6.81
C ILE A 166 9.06 8.83 -6.48
N VAL A 167 8.24 8.76 -7.53
CA VAL A 167 6.82 8.40 -7.45
C VAL A 167 6.46 7.40 -8.55
N ASN A 168 5.30 6.75 -8.43
CA ASN A 168 4.78 5.90 -9.49
C ASN A 168 3.79 6.68 -10.35
N LYS A 169 3.96 6.64 -11.68
CA LYS A 169 2.84 6.92 -12.58
C LYS A 169 1.76 5.88 -12.37
N ASN A 170 0.50 6.28 -12.36
CA ASN A 170 -0.61 5.40 -11.99
C ASN A 170 -1.91 5.80 -12.68
N THR A 171 -2.65 4.80 -13.18
CA THR A 171 -4.02 5.04 -13.65
C THR A 171 -4.92 5.50 -12.49
N ILE A 172 -5.91 6.31 -12.81
CA ILE A 172 -6.98 6.72 -11.90
C ILE A 172 -8.26 5.93 -12.23
N PRO A 173 -9.25 5.86 -11.34
CA PRO A 173 -10.55 5.25 -11.66
C PRO A 173 -11.16 5.91 -12.91
N ASN A 174 -11.62 5.06 -13.86
CA ASN A 174 -12.16 5.46 -15.16
C ASN A 174 -11.17 6.27 -16.02
N ASP A 175 -9.89 5.95 -15.92
CA ASP A 175 -8.83 6.61 -16.70
C ASP A 175 -9.05 6.41 -18.19
N THR A 176 -9.06 7.49 -18.95
CA THR A 176 -9.17 7.48 -20.41
C THR A 176 -7.83 7.42 -21.13
N ARG A 177 -6.72 7.53 -20.37
CA ARG A 177 -5.36 7.48 -20.91
C ARG A 177 -4.77 6.07 -20.80
N SER A 178 -3.75 5.83 -21.63
CA SER A 178 -3.02 4.55 -21.61
C SER A 178 -2.30 4.30 -20.27
N PRO A 179 -2.26 3.05 -19.76
CA PRO A 179 -1.43 2.71 -18.60
C PRO A 179 0.07 3.03 -18.76
N VAL A 180 0.55 3.21 -19.98
CA VAL A 180 1.95 3.62 -20.25
C VAL A 180 2.16 5.11 -19.94
N ASP A 181 1.14 5.92 -20.15
CA ASP A 181 1.10 7.34 -19.80
C ASP A 181 -0.26 7.68 -19.18
N PRO A 182 -0.48 7.29 -17.92
CA PRO A 182 -1.76 7.43 -17.24
C PRO A 182 -2.03 8.85 -16.78
N SER A 183 -3.22 9.08 -16.23
CA SER A 183 -3.65 10.41 -15.77
C SER A 183 -3.14 10.81 -14.39
N GLY A 184 -2.50 9.92 -13.64
CA GLY A 184 -2.15 10.22 -12.26
C GLY A 184 -0.79 9.73 -11.81
N ILE A 185 -0.45 10.14 -10.59
CA ILE A 185 0.71 9.66 -9.83
C ILE A 185 0.27 9.12 -8.49
N ARG A 186 0.98 8.10 -7.99
CA ARG A 186 0.77 7.50 -6.67
C ARG A 186 1.94 7.82 -5.76
N LEU A 187 1.61 8.32 -4.57
CA LEU A 187 2.54 8.72 -3.53
C LEU A 187 2.31 7.88 -2.27
N GLY A 188 3.36 7.65 -1.50
CA GLY A 188 3.28 6.91 -0.25
C GLY A 188 4.12 7.54 0.85
N THR A 189 3.72 7.34 2.09
CA THR A 189 4.35 7.98 3.25
C THR A 189 5.29 7.10 4.10
N PRO A 190 5.33 5.75 3.97
CA PRO A 190 6.09 4.89 4.86
C PRO A 190 7.59 5.19 4.94
N ALA A 191 8.26 5.38 3.79
CA ALA A 191 9.70 5.59 3.72
C ALA A 191 10.13 6.86 4.46
N GLU A 192 9.47 7.98 4.16
CA GLU A 192 9.78 9.27 4.78
C GLU A 192 9.33 9.33 6.25
N THR A 193 8.27 8.60 6.63
CA THR A 193 7.91 8.43 8.05
C THR A 193 8.98 7.65 8.81
N THR A 194 9.58 6.62 8.19
CA THR A 194 10.73 5.89 8.77
C THR A 194 11.93 6.80 9.00
N ARG A 195 12.13 7.81 8.14
CA ARG A 195 13.17 8.85 8.29
C ARG A 195 12.82 9.93 9.31
N GLY A 196 11.69 9.80 10.00
CA GLY A 196 11.27 10.69 11.08
C GLY A 196 10.39 11.86 10.66
N LYS A 197 10.01 11.97 9.38
CA LYS A 197 9.13 13.05 8.90
C LYS A 197 7.73 12.94 9.50
N LYS A 198 7.14 14.11 9.74
CA LYS A 198 5.82 14.33 10.35
C LYS A 198 4.92 15.10 9.38
N GLU A 199 3.68 15.35 9.79
CA GLU A 199 2.64 16.01 9.00
C GLU A 199 3.12 17.33 8.36
N LYS A 200 3.86 18.17 9.14
CA LYS A 200 4.40 19.44 8.63
C LYS A 200 5.37 19.26 7.46
N ASP A 201 6.17 18.20 7.52
CA ASP A 201 7.17 17.90 6.50
C ASP A 201 6.49 17.41 5.21
N PHE A 202 5.43 16.58 5.35
CA PHE A 202 4.63 16.13 4.22
C PHE A 202 3.86 17.28 3.54
N ARG A 203 3.36 18.25 4.31
CA ARG A 203 2.78 19.47 3.72
C ARG A 203 3.84 20.26 2.93
N ALA A 204 5.06 20.37 3.44
CA ALA A 204 6.15 21.03 2.72
C ALA A 204 6.53 20.27 1.43
N ILE A 205 6.55 18.92 1.47
CA ILE A 205 6.78 18.08 0.29
C ILE A 205 5.65 18.28 -0.74
N ALA A 206 4.39 18.35 -0.33
CA ALA A 206 3.28 18.62 -1.25
C ALA A 206 3.46 19.95 -1.99
N ARG A 207 3.82 21.02 -1.29
CA ARG A 207 4.11 22.32 -1.89
C ARG A 207 5.32 22.29 -2.84
N LYS A 208 6.36 21.51 -2.51
CA LYS A 208 7.49 21.32 -3.42
C LYS A 208 7.06 20.60 -4.69
N ILE A 209 6.28 19.52 -4.57
CA ILE A 209 5.74 18.77 -5.70
C ILE A 209 4.86 19.68 -6.57
N ASP A 210 3.99 20.45 -5.98
CA ASP A 210 3.11 21.39 -6.67
C ASP A 210 3.92 22.36 -7.56
N LYS A 211 4.94 23.02 -7.00
CA LYS A 211 5.83 23.92 -7.76
C LYS A 211 6.50 23.24 -8.96
N ILE A 212 7.03 22.02 -8.74
CA ILE A 212 7.69 21.26 -9.81
C ILE A 212 6.70 20.92 -10.94
N LEU A 213 5.49 20.51 -10.59
CA LEU A 213 4.48 20.09 -11.56
C LEU A 213 3.88 21.29 -12.31
N GLN A 214 3.77 22.45 -11.67
CA GLN A 214 3.33 23.69 -12.29
C GLN A 214 4.42 24.40 -13.09
N GLY A 215 5.68 23.98 -12.97
CA GLY A 215 6.81 24.58 -13.68
C GLY A 215 7.26 25.94 -13.11
N ILE A 216 7.07 26.14 -11.80
CA ILE A 216 7.38 27.38 -11.08
C ILE A 216 8.58 27.16 -10.16
#